data_1a8e038eb77561d249bb71b74c0b5150
#
_entry.id   1a8e038eb77561d249bb71b74c0b5150
#
_cell.length_a   1.000
_cell.length_b   1.000
_cell.length_c   1.000
_cell.angle_alpha   90.00
_cell.angle_beta   90.00
_cell.angle_gamma   90.00
#
_symmetry.space_group_name_H-M   'P 1'
#
loop_
_entity.id
_entity.type
_entity.pdbx_description
1 polymer ?
#
loop_
_entity_poly.entity_id
_entity_poly.type
_entity_poly.pdbx_seq_one_letter_code
_entity_poly.pdbx_strand_id
1 'polypeptide(L)'
;YGRGEADYLNCPFNKLEYEAFYNELLNAERAPLHDFDGELTVYEGCMPIEVMAGRGADTMRYGPLRPVGLRDPRTGHRPWANVQLRAENTARTLYNIVGFQTNLKWGEQKRVFSMIPGLEHAEFIRYGVMHRNTFLESPAVLTKGLYLKEHPNVFFAGQITGFEGYMESAASGLL
;
A
#
# COMPACT_ATOMS: atom_id res chain seq x y z
N TYR A 1 3.85 10.25 -16.74
CA TYR A 1 4.82 11.35 -16.71
C TYR A 1 5.51 11.60 -18.07
N GLY A 2 5.12 10.90 -19.15
CA GLY A 2 5.59 11.13 -20.51
C GLY A 2 7.07 10.83 -20.76
N ARG A 3 7.73 10.12 -19.87
CA ARG A 3 9.10 9.62 -20.02
C ARG A 3 9.13 8.13 -19.67
N GLY A 4 9.45 7.28 -20.63
CA GLY A 4 9.51 5.83 -20.48
C GLY A 4 8.36 5.09 -21.17
N GLU A 5 8.29 3.78 -20.98
CA GLU A 5 7.24 2.91 -21.48
C GLU A 5 5.94 3.08 -20.68
N ALA A 6 4.81 2.60 -21.23
CA ALA A 6 3.49 2.67 -20.60
C ALA A 6 3.38 1.57 -19.51
N ASP A 7 4.04 1.80 -18.37
CA ASP A 7 4.14 0.83 -17.28
C ASP A 7 2.88 0.75 -16.42
N TYR A 8 2.06 1.81 -16.43
CA TYR A 8 0.88 1.94 -15.60
C TYR A 8 -0.36 2.30 -16.41
N LEU A 9 -1.48 1.65 -16.11
CA LEU A 9 -2.80 2.17 -16.44
C LEU A 9 -3.23 3.19 -15.38
N ASN A 10 -3.94 4.21 -15.81
CA ASN A 10 -4.39 5.28 -14.93
C ASN A 10 -5.91 5.32 -14.90
N CYS A 11 -6.49 5.37 -13.70
CA CYS A 11 -7.91 5.44 -13.42
C CYS A 11 -8.22 6.82 -12.81
N PRO A 12 -8.50 7.84 -13.66
CA PRO A 12 -8.71 9.21 -13.19
C PRO A 12 -10.08 9.38 -12.57
N PHE A 13 -10.12 10.00 -11.40
CA PHE A 13 -11.35 10.46 -10.74
C PHE A 13 -11.65 11.92 -11.08
N ASN A 14 -12.89 12.24 -11.30
CA ASN A 14 -13.38 13.59 -11.10
C ASN A 14 -13.66 13.84 -9.59
N LYS A 15 -14.03 15.06 -9.23
CA LYS A 15 -14.26 15.43 -7.83
C LYS A 15 -15.40 14.63 -7.18
N LEU A 16 -16.52 14.50 -7.86
CA LEU A 16 -17.70 13.81 -7.33
C LEU A 16 -17.46 12.30 -7.17
N GLU A 17 -16.83 11.68 -8.16
CA GLU A 17 -16.45 10.26 -8.11
C GLU A 17 -15.50 10.02 -6.91
N TYR A 18 -14.52 10.91 -6.71
CA TYR A 18 -13.59 10.81 -5.60
C TYR A 18 -14.28 10.98 -4.24
N GLU A 19 -15.14 11.97 -4.08
CA GLU A 19 -15.86 12.22 -2.82
C GLU A 19 -16.78 11.04 -2.47
N ALA A 20 -17.45 10.44 -3.45
CA ALA A 20 -18.24 9.24 -3.26
C ALA A 20 -17.35 8.05 -2.81
N PHE A 21 -16.27 7.79 -3.53
CA PHE A 21 -15.30 6.74 -3.17
C PHE A 21 -14.72 6.95 -1.77
N TYR A 22 -14.30 8.18 -1.44
CA TYR A 22 -13.74 8.55 -0.14
C TYR A 22 -14.71 8.26 1.00
N ASN A 23 -15.97 8.67 0.86
CA ASN A 23 -17.00 8.45 1.86
C ASN A 23 -17.28 6.95 2.08
N GLU A 24 -17.38 6.19 1.00
CA GLU A 24 -17.59 4.74 1.08
C GLU A 24 -16.39 4.02 1.70
N LEU A 25 -15.18 4.46 1.39
CA LEU A 25 -13.95 3.93 1.97
C LEU A 25 -13.88 4.16 3.50
N LEU A 26 -14.29 5.34 3.97
CA LEU A 26 -14.33 5.67 5.41
C LEU A 26 -15.34 4.82 6.18
N ASN A 27 -16.49 4.53 5.56
CA ASN A 27 -17.59 3.81 6.18
C ASN A 27 -17.50 2.28 6.01
N ALA A 28 -16.53 1.80 5.21
CA ALA A 28 -16.36 0.39 4.92
C ALA A 28 -15.97 -0.42 6.15
N GLU A 29 -16.53 -1.61 6.28
CA GLU A 29 -16.23 -2.52 7.38
C GLU A 29 -14.79 -3.04 7.30
N ARG A 30 -14.10 -2.98 8.43
CA ARG A 30 -12.74 -3.49 8.57
C ARG A 30 -12.75 -4.92 9.12
N ALA A 31 -11.74 -5.70 8.74
CA ALA A 31 -11.50 -6.98 9.37
C ALA A 31 -11.10 -6.76 10.85
N PRO A 32 -11.50 -7.67 11.76
CA PRO A 32 -11.09 -7.57 13.15
C PRO A 32 -9.57 -7.63 13.25
N LEU A 33 -9.00 -6.76 14.09
CA LEU A 33 -7.61 -6.84 14.49
C LEU A 33 -7.46 -7.99 15.49
N HIS A 34 -6.36 -8.71 15.42
CA HIS A 34 -6.04 -9.71 16.43
C HIS A 34 -5.40 -9.03 17.66
N ASP A 35 -5.55 -9.62 18.84
CA ASP A 35 -5.07 -9.05 20.13
C ASP A 35 -3.57 -8.74 20.14
N PHE A 36 -2.78 -9.41 19.30
CA PHE A 36 -1.35 -9.16 19.15
C PHE A 36 -1.00 -8.04 18.15
N ASP A 37 -1.97 -7.47 17.45
CA ASP A 37 -1.73 -6.37 16.51
C ASP A 37 -1.52 -5.01 17.23
N GLY A 38 -1.78 -4.92 18.54
CA GLY A 38 -1.57 -3.73 19.37
C GLY A 38 -2.25 -2.47 18.85
N GLU A 39 -1.83 -1.31 19.33
CA GLU A 39 -2.09 -0.06 18.64
C GLU A 39 -1.31 -0.08 17.32
N LEU A 40 -2.02 -0.03 16.20
CA LEU A 40 -1.44 -0.03 14.85
C LEU A 40 -0.44 1.12 14.69
N THR A 41 0.81 0.89 15.10
CA THR A 41 1.93 1.74 14.72
C THR A 41 2.28 1.39 13.27
N VAL A 42 1.54 1.99 12.34
CA VAL A 42 1.72 1.72 10.90
C VAL A 42 2.79 2.65 10.39
N TYR A 43 3.84 2.11 9.80
CA TYR A 43 4.81 2.89 9.05
C TYR A 43 4.13 3.64 7.91
N GLU A 44 4.50 4.88 7.65
CA GLU A 44 3.84 5.74 6.65
C GLU A 44 3.80 5.10 5.26
N GLY A 45 4.85 4.37 4.87
CA GLY A 45 4.93 3.68 3.57
C GLY A 45 4.01 2.47 3.42
N CYS A 46 3.51 1.92 4.54
CA CYS A 46 2.67 0.71 4.59
C CYS A 46 1.29 0.98 5.18
N MET A 47 0.85 2.24 5.21
CA MET A 47 -0.42 2.63 5.79
C MET A 47 -1.60 2.12 4.95
N PRO A 48 -2.60 1.45 5.57
CA PRO A 48 -3.83 1.08 4.89
C PRO A 48 -4.55 2.29 4.31
N ILE A 49 -5.13 2.13 3.13
CA ILE A 49 -5.75 3.24 2.40
C ILE A 49 -6.92 3.88 3.18
N GLU A 50 -7.69 3.09 3.91
CA GLU A 50 -8.79 3.56 4.77
C GLU A 50 -8.28 4.31 6.02
N VAL A 51 -7.08 3.99 6.51
CA VAL A 51 -6.43 4.75 7.61
C VAL A 51 -5.93 6.08 7.08
N MET A 52 -5.36 6.07 5.88
CA MET A 52 -4.93 7.28 5.18
C MET A 52 -6.12 8.21 4.89
N ALA A 53 -7.24 7.67 4.45
CA ALA A 53 -8.50 8.40 4.26
C ALA A 53 -8.98 9.05 5.56
N GLY A 54 -8.88 8.34 6.69
CA GLY A 54 -9.25 8.86 8.02
C GLY A 54 -8.43 10.07 8.49
N ARG A 55 -7.26 10.33 7.89
CA ARG A 55 -6.43 11.52 8.18
C ARG A 55 -6.90 12.78 7.46
N GLY A 56 -7.84 12.65 6.52
CA GLY A 56 -8.44 13.78 5.80
C GLY A 56 -8.62 13.51 4.32
N ALA A 57 -9.60 14.20 3.72
CA ALA A 57 -10.03 13.99 2.34
C ALA A 57 -8.92 14.21 1.29
N ASP A 58 -7.94 15.03 1.59
CA ASP A 58 -6.85 15.30 0.65
C ASP A 58 -5.63 14.41 0.84
N THR A 59 -5.54 13.66 1.94
CA THR A 59 -4.34 12.86 2.27
C THR A 59 -3.98 11.88 1.16
N MET A 60 -4.95 11.14 0.62
CA MET A 60 -4.71 10.20 -0.48
C MET A 60 -4.31 10.91 -1.78
N ARG A 61 -4.84 12.13 -2.04
CA ARG A 61 -4.53 12.93 -3.24
C ARG A 61 -3.12 13.50 -3.24
N TYR A 62 -2.51 13.68 -2.08
CA TYR A 62 -1.09 14.04 -1.93
C TYR A 62 -0.18 12.81 -1.78
N GLY A 63 -0.77 11.64 -1.62
CA GLY A 63 -0.12 10.34 -1.49
C GLY A 63 -0.32 9.45 -2.73
N PRO A 64 -0.85 8.22 -2.55
CA PRO A 64 -0.93 7.20 -3.61
C PRO A 64 -1.85 7.57 -4.78
N LEU A 65 -2.83 8.44 -4.57
CA LEU A 65 -3.78 8.88 -5.62
C LEU A 65 -3.40 10.23 -6.25
N ARG A 66 -2.13 10.58 -6.21
CA ARG A 66 -1.64 11.88 -6.69
C ARG A 66 -1.76 12.00 -8.21
N PRO A 67 -2.49 13.02 -8.74
CA PRO A 67 -2.76 13.17 -10.17
C PRO A 67 -1.71 13.99 -10.93
N VAL A 68 -0.49 14.14 -10.40
CA VAL A 68 0.54 15.02 -10.97
C VAL A 68 1.03 14.50 -12.31
N GLY A 69 1.07 15.40 -13.30
CA GLY A 69 1.55 15.09 -14.66
C GLY A 69 0.56 14.32 -15.53
N LEU A 70 -0.67 14.06 -15.03
CA LEU A 70 -1.69 13.32 -15.74
C LEU A 70 -2.76 14.27 -16.33
N ARG A 71 -3.36 13.83 -17.43
CA ARG A 71 -4.56 14.43 -18.02
C ARG A 71 -5.63 13.34 -18.15
N ASP A 72 -6.83 13.64 -17.69
CA ASP A 72 -7.99 12.78 -17.90
C ASP A 72 -8.41 12.85 -19.38
N PRO A 73 -8.39 11.73 -20.13
CA PRO A 73 -8.74 11.74 -21.54
C PRO A 73 -10.21 12.12 -21.79
N ARG A 74 -11.09 11.99 -20.78
CA ARG A 74 -12.51 12.36 -20.88
C ARG A 74 -12.72 13.87 -20.89
N THR A 75 -11.86 14.61 -20.21
CA THR A 75 -12.00 16.05 -20.00
C THR A 75 -10.86 16.90 -20.56
N GLY A 76 -9.72 16.29 -20.86
CA GLY A 76 -8.48 16.97 -21.24
C GLY A 76 -7.79 17.73 -20.10
N HIS A 77 -8.38 17.74 -18.90
CA HIS A 77 -7.86 18.43 -17.73
C HIS A 77 -7.15 17.49 -16.77
N ARG A 78 -6.46 18.06 -15.79
CA ARG A 78 -5.87 17.30 -14.68
C ARG A 78 -6.99 16.67 -13.85
N PRO A 79 -6.97 15.33 -13.60
CA PRO A 79 -7.96 14.70 -12.76
C PRO A 79 -7.89 15.18 -11.31
N TRP A 80 -8.97 14.98 -10.55
CA TRP A 80 -9.02 15.33 -9.13
C TRP A 80 -8.12 14.40 -8.29
N ALA A 81 -8.17 13.12 -8.59
CA ALA A 81 -7.30 12.07 -8.06
C ALA A 81 -7.05 11.03 -9.15
N ASN A 82 -6.10 10.13 -8.95
CA ASN A 82 -5.81 9.08 -9.91
C ASN A 82 -5.35 7.80 -9.20
N VAL A 83 -5.94 6.68 -9.55
CA VAL A 83 -5.43 5.36 -9.16
C VAL A 83 -4.56 4.81 -10.28
N GLN A 84 -3.43 4.22 -9.90
CA GLN A 84 -2.52 3.57 -10.85
C GLN A 84 -2.64 2.05 -10.73
N LEU A 85 -2.67 1.39 -11.87
CA LEU A 85 -2.64 -0.06 -11.98
C LEU A 85 -1.31 -0.47 -12.64
N ARG A 86 -0.59 -1.35 -11.98
CA ARG A 86 0.66 -1.93 -12.51
C ARG A 86 0.39 -3.34 -13.00
N ALA A 87 0.85 -3.66 -14.21
CA ALA A 87 0.76 -5.02 -14.73
C ALA A 87 1.61 -5.98 -13.89
N GLU A 88 1.04 -7.12 -13.51
CA GLU A 88 1.70 -8.18 -12.74
C GLU A 88 2.28 -9.27 -13.66
N ASN A 89 1.90 -9.28 -14.92
CA ASN A 89 2.43 -10.23 -15.91
C ASN A 89 2.71 -9.56 -17.24
N THR A 90 3.56 -10.19 -18.06
CA THR A 90 3.94 -9.70 -19.40
C THR A 90 2.77 -9.67 -20.37
N ALA A 91 1.78 -10.56 -20.20
CA ALA A 91 0.56 -10.60 -21.00
C ALA A 91 -0.42 -9.45 -20.66
N ARG A 92 -0.16 -8.68 -19.59
CA ARG A 92 -0.99 -7.55 -19.11
C ARG A 92 -2.46 -7.93 -18.90
N THR A 93 -2.70 -9.14 -18.40
CA THR A 93 -4.04 -9.64 -18.05
C THR A 93 -4.35 -9.49 -16.56
N LEU A 94 -3.32 -9.32 -15.73
CA LEU A 94 -3.44 -9.11 -14.28
C LEU A 94 -2.78 -7.79 -13.90
N TYR A 95 -3.45 -7.07 -12.99
CA TYR A 95 -3.02 -5.76 -12.52
C TYR A 95 -3.09 -5.67 -11.00
N ASN A 96 -2.14 -4.96 -10.43
CA ASN A 96 -2.11 -4.59 -9.02
C ASN A 96 -2.55 -3.14 -8.87
N ILE A 97 -3.39 -2.85 -7.90
CA ILE A 97 -3.76 -1.48 -7.52
C ILE A 97 -2.62 -0.91 -6.67
N VAL A 98 -1.90 0.06 -7.20
CA VAL A 98 -0.70 0.60 -6.56
C VAL A 98 -1.06 1.43 -5.32
N GLY A 99 -0.40 1.16 -4.21
CA GLY A 99 -0.57 1.91 -2.96
C GLY A 99 -1.82 1.57 -2.15
N PHE A 100 -2.51 0.48 -2.49
CA PHE A 100 -3.73 0.02 -1.80
C PHE A 100 -3.45 -1.14 -0.84
N GLN A 101 -2.73 -0.88 0.22
CA GLN A 101 -2.80 -1.77 1.39
C GLN A 101 -4.11 -1.52 2.12
N THR A 102 -4.73 -2.55 2.66
CA THR A 102 -6.05 -2.42 3.27
C THR A 102 -6.32 -3.51 4.32
N ASN A 103 -7.08 -3.14 5.35
CA ASN A 103 -7.66 -4.05 6.33
C ASN A 103 -9.19 -4.15 6.18
N LEU A 104 -9.73 -3.75 5.05
CA LEU A 104 -11.16 -3.91 4.77
C LEU A 104 -11.51 -5.40 4.61
N LYS A 105 -12.72 -5.77 5.02
CA LYS A 105 -13.29 -7.09 4.70
C LYS A 105 -13.34 -7.29 3.18
N TRP A 106 -13.20 -8.51 2.71
CA TRP A 106 -13.13 -8.83 1.27
C TRP A 106 -14.34 -8.33 0.48
N GLY A 107 -15.56 -8.47 1.06
CA GLY A 107 -16.78 -7.93 0.43
C GLY A 107 -16.73 -6.42 0.26
N GLU A 108 -16.21 -5.71 1.25
CA GLU A 108 -16.04 -4.26 1.21
C GLU A 108 -14.96 -3.84 0.20
N GLN A 109 -13.86 -4.58 0.12
CA GLN A 109 -12.84 -4.32 -0.90
C GLN A 109 -13.44 -4.40 -2.30
N LYS A 110 -14.23 -5.45 -2.59
CA LYS A 110 -14.90 -5.57 -3.89
C LYS A 110 -15.87 -4.41 -4.12
N ARG A 111 -16.72 -4.08 -3.14
CA ARG A 111 -17.72 -3.03 -3.23
C ARG A 111 -17.07 -1.65 -3.46
N VAL A 112 -16.13 -1.28 -2.61
CA VAL A 112 -15.52 0.07 -2.63
C VAL A 112 -14.57 0.23 -3.81
N PHE A 113 -13.71 -0.76 -4.07
CA PHE A 113 -12.73 -0.63 -5.15
C PHE A 113 -13.34 -0.74 -6.55
N SER A 114 -14.54 -1.34 -6.69
CA SER A 114 -15.31 -1.27 -7.94
C SER A 114 -15.88 0.12 -8.24
N MET A 115 -15.82 1.06 -7.30
CA MET A 115 -16.16 2.47 -7.55
C MET A 115 -15.04 3.26 -8.22
N ILE A 116 -13.85 2.68 -8.33
CA ILE A 116 -12.71 3.30 -9.03
C ILE A 116 -13.04 3.31 -10.54
N PRO A 117 -12.99 4.47 -11.22
CA PRO A 117 -13.30 4.56 -12.65
C PRO A 117 -12.47 3.58 -13.49
N GLY A 118 -13.15 2.73 -14.24
CA GLY A 118 -12.54 1.66 -15.03
C GLY A 118 -12.44 0.31 -14.30
N LEU A 119 -12.83 0.23 -13.03
CA LEU A 119 -12.86 -1.03 -12.26
C LEU A 119 -14.28 -1.49 -11.92
N GLU A 120 -15.31 -0.88 -12.50
CA GLU A 120 -16.72 -1.16 -12.22
C GLU A 120 -17.08 -2.64 -12.48
N HIS A 121 -16.41 -3.27 -13.43
CA HIS A 121 -16.59 -4.66 -13.82
C HIS A 121 -15.34 -5.52 -13.62
N ALA A 122 -14.39 -5.06 -12.79
CA ALA A 122 -13.17 -5.79 -12.54
C ALA A 122 -13.42 -7.11 -11.79
N GLU A 123 -12.74 -8.14 -12.20
CA GLU A 123 -12.67 -9.41 -11.47
C GLU A 123 -11.51 -9.36 -10.47
N PHE A 124 -11.83 -9.49 -9.18
CA PHE A 124 -10.83 -9.50 -8.10
C PHE A 124 -10.31 -10.91 -7.90
N ILE A 125 -9.14 -11.22 -8.46
CA ILE A 125 -8.50 -12.54 -8.33
C ILE A 125 -7.92 -12.74 -6.93
N ARG A 126 -7.44 -11.65 -6.30
CA ARG A 126 -6.89 -11.67 -4.95
C ARG A 126 -7.24 -10.38 -4.21
N TYR A 127 -7.65 -10.52 -2.97
CA TYR A 127 -7.92 -9.39 -2.09
C TYR A 127 -6.66 -8.93 -1.36
N GLY A 128 -6.59 -7.63 -1.08
CA GLY A 128 -5.54 -7.04 -0.27
C GLY A 128 -5.60 -7.53 1.18
N VAL A 129 -4.44 -7.59 1.79
CA VAL A 129 -4.26 -7.86 3.21
C VAL A 129 -3.25 -6.87 3.77
N MET A 130 -3.31 -6.61 5.07
CA MET A 130 -2.24 -5.86 5.73
C MET A 130 -0.97 -6.71 5.76
N HIS A 131 0.15 -6.09 5.40
CA HIS A 131 1.45 -6.70 5.64
C HIS A 131 1.75 -6.68 7.14
N ARG A 132 2.22 -7.79 7.64
CA ARG A 132 2.71 -7.95 9.00
C ARG A 132 4.19 -8.27 8.91
N ASN A 133 5.00 -7.34 9.40
CA ASN A 133 6.42 -7.54 9.50
C ASN A 133 6.74 -8.03 10.92
N THR A 134 7.40 -9.19 11.00
CA THR A 134 7.93 -9.71 12.26
C THR A 134 9.38 -9.27 12.37
N PHE A 135 9.74 -8.66 13.49
CA PHE A 135 11.10 -8.28 13.80
C PHE A 135 11.41 -8.46 15.29
N LEU A 136 12.68 -8.59 15.58
CA LEU A 136 13.19 -8.71 16.95
C LEU A 136 13.26 -7.34 17.62
N GLU A 137 13.12 -7.31 18.94
CA GLU A 137 13.53 -6.17 19.76
C GLU A 137 15.08 -6.09 19.75
N SER A 138 15.64 -5.77 18.59
CA SER A 138 17.09 -5.86 18.34
C SER A 138 17.96 -5.16 19.38
N PRO A 139 17.62 -3.93 19.86
CA PRO A 139 18.41 -3.29 20.92
C PRO A 139 18.47 -4.09 22.22
N ALA A 140 17.41 -4.86 22.52
CA ALA A 140 17.37 -5.68 23.74
C ALA A 140 18.15 -6.99 23.59
N VAL A 141 18.04 -7.67 22.43
CA VAL A 141 18.51 -9.06 22.27
C VAL A 141 19.77 -9.20 21.42
N LEU A 142 20.08 -8.24 20.54
CA LEU A 142 21.24 -8.30 19.66
C LEU A 142 22.37 -7.38 20.13
N THR A 143 23.59 -7.77 19.77
CA THR A 143 24.77 -6.89 19.85
C THR A 143 24.87 -5.98 18.62
N LYS A 144 25.83 -5.05 18.60
CA LYS A 144 26.13 -4.23 17.42
C LYS A 144 26.58 -5.05 16.20
N GLY A 145 27.08 -6.26 16.40
CA GLY A 145 27.47 -7.21 15.35
C GLY A 145 26.33 -8.12 14.91
N LEU A 146 25.07 -7.79 15.27
CA LEU A 146 23.84 -8.50 14.88
C LEU A 146 23.79 -9.98 15.31
N TYR A 147 24.52 -10.37 16.35
CA TYR A 147 24.41 -11.68 16.97
C TYR A 147 23.71 -11.60 18.32
N LEU A 148 23.08 -12.72 18.74
CA LEU A 148 22.40 -12.80 20.03
C LEU A 148 23.39 -12.62 21.19
N LYS A 149 23.02 -11.81 22.17
CA LYS A 149 23.82 -11.58 23.37
C LYS A 149 24.08 -12.87 24.17
N GLU A 150 23.08 -13.75 24.22
CA GLU A 150 23.13 -15.02 24.96
C GLU A 150 23.72 -16.18 24.12
N HIS A 151 23.70 -16.06 22.79
CA HIS A 151 24.18 -17.06 21.86
C HIS A 151 25.05 -16.43 20.77
N PRO A 152 26.37 -16.20 21.04
CA PRO A 152 27.24 -15.46 20.12
C PRO A 152 27.46 -16.10 18.74
N ASN A 153 27.06 -17.37 18.58
CA ASN A 153 27.14 -18.09 17.31
C ASN A 153 25.89 -17.94 16.44
N VAL A 154 24.85 -17.22 16.91
CA VAL A 154 23.58 -17.02 16.19
C VAL A 154 23.50 -15.59 15.72
N PHE A 155 23.52 -15.41 14.42
CA PHE A 155 23.46 -14.10 13.75
C PHE A 155 22.11 -13.89 13.09
N PHE A 156 21.70 -12.62 13.00
CA PHE A 156 20.49 -12.19 12.32
C PHE A 156 20.85 -11.11 11.30
N ALA A 157 20.11 -11.08 10.19
CA ALA A 157 20.31 -10.07 9.16
C ALA A 157 18.97 -9.72 8.48
N GLY A 158 18.92 -8.56 7.87
CA GLY A 158 17.77 -8.11 7.10
C GLY A 158 16.59 -7.65 7.95
N GLN A 159 15.41 -7.73 7.39
CA GLN A 159 14.18 -7.15 7.96
C GLN A 159 13.86 -7.64 9.38
N ILE A 160 14.19 -8.88 9.70
CA ILE A 160 13.96 -9.45 11.04
C ILE A 160 14.72 -8.69 12.14
N THR A 161 15.78 -7.97 11.81
CA THR A 161 16.54 -7.14 12.75
C THR A 161 16.00 -5.71 12.87
N GLY A 162 14.92 -5.37 12.14
CA GLY A 162 14.30 -4.05 12.13
C GLY A 162 14.76 -3.14 10.99
N PHE A 163 15.60 -3.62 10.07
CA PHE A 163 15.94 -2.87 8.86
C PHE A 163 14.81 -2.96 7.82
N GLU A 164 14.31 -1.82 7.35
CA GLU A 164 13.22 -1.77 6.37
C GLU A 164 13.71 -1.57 4.93
N GLY A 165 14.81 -0.86 4.74
CA GLY A 165 15.38 -0.62 3.42
C GLY A 165 16.02 -1.87 2.82
N TYR A 166 15.85 -2.08 1.50
CA TYR A 166 16.46 -3.22 0.81
C TYR A 166 17.99 -3.19 0.88
N MET A 167 18.59 -2.00 0.75
CA MET A 167 20.05 -1.83 0.80
C MET A 167 20.59 -2.11 2.20
N GLU A 168 19.92 -1.60 3.23
CA GLU A 168 20.26 -1.81 4.64
C GLU A 168 20.12 -3.28 5.02
N SER A 169 19.04 -3.93 4.56
CA SER A 169 18.83 -5.37 4.78
C SER A 169 19.91 -6.21 4.12
N ALA A 170 20.29 -5.89 2.88
CA ALA A 170 21.38 -6.57 2.17
C ALA A 170 22.74 -6.33 2.86
N ALA A 171 23.03 -5.08 3.25
CA ALA A 171 24.26 -4.72 3.93
C ALA A 171 24.41 -5.45 5.28
N SER A 172 23.33 -5.60 6.04
CA SER A 172 23.36 -6.34 7.30
C SER A 172 23.72 -7.83 7.16
N GLY A 173 23.52 -8.39 5.97
CA GLY A 173 23.92 -9.78 5.67
C GLY A 173 25.37 -9.94 5.23
N LEU A 174 26.08 -8.81 5.01
CA LEU A 174 27.49 -8.80 4.63
C LEU A 174 28.43 -8.53 5.81
N LEU A 175 27.88 -8.14 6.97
CA LEU A 175 28.62 -7.92 8.22
C LEU A 175 28.90 -9.24 8.91
#